data_ad24f431072b6f57ee22816e39350260
#
_entry.id   ad24f431072b6f57ee22816e39350260
#
_cell.length_a   1.000
_cell.length_b   1.000
_cell.length_c   1.000
_cell.angle_alpha   90.00
_cell.angle_beta   90.00
_cell.angle_gamma   90.00
#
_symmetry.space_group_name_H-M   'P 1'
#
loop_
_entity.id
_entity.type
_entity.pdbx_description
1 polymer ?
#
loop_
_entity_poly.entity_id
_entity_poly.type
_entity_poly.pdbx_seq_one_letter_code
_entity_poly.pdbx_strand_id
1 'polypeptide(L)'
;MNKSIYKIAKMDCPSEEQLIRLKLNGIEQIQQLNFDIPNRKLEVFHSGDTNLITDKINSLNLDSSLEKTEITSESIKQSDDTQQRKLLWQVLGINAFFFALEMVTGFVSNSMGLVADSLDMLADSIVYALALFAVGGAITRKNNIAKMSGYFQLLLAILGFIEVLRRFLGFAEVPAFQTMIIISLLALVGNAICLYLLQKSKSKEAHMQASMIFTSNDVIVNVGVIVAGVLVYFTNSKIPDLVIGILVFAVVGKGALRILKLSNEK
;
A
#
# COMPACT_ATOMS: atom_id res chain seq x y z
N MET A 1 30.63 9.79 -14.03
CA MET A 1 29.20 9.54 -14.14
C MET A 1 28.50 10.88 -14.07
N ASN A 2 27.44 11.08 -14.87
CA ASN A 2 26.64 12.31 -14.86
C ASN A 2 25.42 12.13 -13.97
N LYS A 3 25.05 13.18 -13.23
CA LYS A 3 23.82 13.29 -12.47
C LYS A 3 23.01 14.44 -13.04
N SER A 4 21.86 14.13 -13.63
CA SER A 4 20.91 15.13 -14.16
C SER A 4 19.72 15.26 -13.25
N ILE A 5 19.36 16.48 -12.88
CA ILE A 5 18.25 16.80 -11.99
C ILE A 5 17.15 17.43 -12.81
N TYR A 6 15.97 16.82 -12.79
CA TYR A 6 14.76 17.31 -13.44
C TYR A 6 13.75 17.78 -12.41
N LYS A 7 13.12 18.91 -12.67
CA LYS A 7 11.89 19.35 -12.04
C LYS A 7 10.71 18.86 -12.89
N ILE A 8 9.75 18.18 -12.28
CA ILE A 8 8.60 17.60 -12.99
C ILE A 8 7.33 18.09 -12.29
N ALA A 9 6.77 19.21 -12.79
CA ALA A 9 5.74 19.95 -12.08
C ALA A 9 4.45 19.17 -11.81
N LYS A 10 4.12 18.20 -12.66
CA LYS A 10 2.94 17.34 -12.51
C LYS A 10 3.23 15.98 -11.86
N MET A 11 4.40 15.80 -11.25
CA MET A 11 4.71 14.56 -10.50
C MET A 11 4.19 14.70 -9.06
N ASP A 12 2.91 14.40 -8.86
CA ASP A 12 2.22 14.56 -7.59
C ASP A 12 2.02 13.24 -6.84
N CYS A 13 2.11 12.13 -7.55
CA CYS A 13 1.84 10.81 -6.99
C CYS A 13 2.74 9.71 -7.57
N PRO A 14 2.74 8.51 -6.98
CA PRO A 14 3.51 7.38 -7.47
C PRO A 14 3.19 6.93 -8.90
N SER A 15 2.02 7.29 -9.44
CA SER A 15 1.63 6.96 -10.82
C SER A 15 2.53 7.63 -11.85
N GLU A 16 2.86 8.90 -11.65
CA GLU A 16 3.75 9.67 -12.55
C GLU A 16 5.19 9.14 -12.45
N GLU A 17 5.66 8.78 -11.26
CA GLU A 17 6.95 8.08 -11.10
C GLU A 17 6.98 6.80 -11.93
N GLN A 18 5.93 5.99 -11.83
CA GLN A 18 5.83 4.72 -12.57
C GLN A 18 5.85 4.95 -14.09
N LEU A 19 5.13 5.96 -14.59
CA LEU A 19 5.15 6.34 -16.01
C LEU A 19 6.55 6.73 -16.47
N ILE A 20 7.28 7.51 -15.68
CA ILE A 20 8.64 7.93 -15.97
C ILE A 20 9.59 6.73 -15.98
N ARG A 21 9.50 5.85 -14.97
CA ARG A 21 10.29 4.61 -14.91
C ARG A 21 10.06 3.74 -16.14
N LEU A 22 8.81 3.59 -16.57
CA LEU A 22 8.44 2.84 -17.78
C LEU A 22 9.02 3.45 -19.03
N LYS A 23 8.95 4.78 -19.16
CA LYS A 23 9.42 5.50 -20.34
C LYS A 23 10.93 5.47 -20.48
N LEU A 24 11.64 5.48 -19.34
CA LEU A 24 13.10 5.44 -19.28
C LEU A 24 13.67 4.01 -19.23
N ASN A 25 12.81 3.00 -19.10
CA ASN A 25 13.24 1.61 -19.09
C ASN A 25 13.88 1.20 -20.42
N GLY A 26 14.97 0.43 -20.35
CA GLY A 26 15.71 -0.03 -21.53
C GLY A 26 16.72 0.99 -22.10
N ILE A 27 16.90 2.15 -21.47
CA ILE A 27 17.99 3.07 -21.82
C ILE A 27 19.26 2.61 -21.07
N GLU A 28 20.16 1.92 -21.79
CA GLU A 28 21.39 1.35 -21.21
C GLU A 28 22.30 2.37 -20.52
N GLN A 29 22.20 3.64 -20.91
CA GLN A 29 22.98 4.74 -20.33
C GLN A 29 22.54 5.10 -18.91
N ILE A 30 21.32 4.76 -18.50
CA ILE A 30 20.77 5.07 -17.17
C ILE A 30 21.19 3.98 -16.19
N GLN A 31 21.85 4.41 -15.11
CA GLN A 31 22.29 3.51 -14.05
C GLN A 31 21.36 3.53 -12.85
N GLN A 32 20.80 4.71 -12.52
CA GLN A 32 19.87 4.85 -11.39
C GLN A 32 18.91 6.01 -11.58
N LEU A 33 17.69 5.87 -11.05
CA LEU A 33 16.65 6.89 -10.97
C LEU A 33 16.29 7.10 -9.49
N ASN A 34 16.43 8.33 -8.99
CA ASN A 34 15.98 8.71 -7.65
C ASN A 34 14.83 9.70 -7.77
N PHE A 35 13.68 9.37 -7.19
CA PHE A 35 12.49 10.22 -7.20
C PHE A 35 12.29 10.88 -5.83
N ASP A 36 11.99 12.16 -5.85
CA ASP A 36 11.55 12.95 -4.70
C ASP A 36 10.19 13.56 -5.05
N ILE A 37 9.12 12.77 -4.84
CA ILE A 37 7.75 13.16 -5.20
C ILE A 37 7.31 14.41 -4.43
N PRO A 38 7.52 14.54 -3.10
CA PRO A 38 7.15 15.75 -2.37
C PRO A 38 7.76 17.04 -2.94
N ASN A 39 8.99 16.98 -3.42
CA ASN A 39 9.69 18.10 -4.04
C ASN A 39 9.58 18.12 -5.55
N ARG A 40 8.87 17.14 -6.16
CA ARG A 40 8.67 17.03 -7.61
C ARG A 40 9.97 16.98 -8.39
N LYS A 41 10.98 16.25 -7.86
CA LYS A 41 12.31 16.13 -8.45
C LYS A 41 12.62 14.70 -8.85
N LEU A 42 13.33 14.58 -9.98
CA LEU A 42 13.91 13.33 -10.45
C LEU A 42 15.41 13.55 -10.64
N GLU A 43 16.21 12.72 -9.99
CA GLU A 43 17.65 12.63 -10.25
C GLU A 43 17.91 11.40 -11.12
N VAL A 44 18.57 11.61 -12.25
CA VAL A 44 18.96 10.55 -13.20
C VAL A 44 20.46 10.42 -13.19
N PHE A 45 20.96 9.26 -12.78
CA PHE A 45 22.38 8.91 -12.87
C PHE A 45 22.60 8.16 -14.17
N HIS A 46 23.45 8.72 -15.04
CA HIS A 46 23.66 8.17 -16.38
C HIS A 46 25.08 8.35 -16.89
N SER A 47 25.42 7.59 -17.94
CA SER A 47 26.63 7.75 -18.72
C SER A 47 26.26 8.27 -20.11
N GLY A 48 26.90 9.33 -20.60
CA GLY A 48 26.67 9.89 -21.93
C GLY A 48 25.72 11.08 -21.97
N ASP A 49 25.04 11.28 -23.13
CA ASP A 49 24.25 12.47 -23.41
C ASP A 49 22.89 12.47 -22.71
N THR A 50 22.46 13.64 -22.26
CA THR A 50 21.22 13.89 -21.55
C THR A 50 20.01 14.06 -22.50
N ASN A 51 20.24 14.35 -23.77
CA ASN A 51 19.19 14.71 -24.73
C ASN A 51 18.14 13.60 -24.88
N LEU A 52 18.56 12.35 -25.05
CA LEU A 52 17.64 11.21 -25.16
C LEU A 52 16.74 11.06 -23.91
N ILE A 53 17.32 11.28 -22.74
CA ILE A 53 16.60 11.18 -21.47
C ILE A 53 15.58 12.31 -21.37
N THR A 54 16.01 13.53 -21.69
CA THR A 54 15.17 14.73 -21.67
C THR A 54 13.97 14.61 -22.63
N ASP A 55 14.22 14.15 -23.87
CA ASP A 55 13.15 13.97 -24.87
C ASP A 55 12.12 12.92 -24.41
N LYS A 56 12.58 11.83 -23.82
CA LYS A 56 11.70 10.80 -23.28
C LYS A 56 10.84 11.31 -22.12
N ILE A 57 11.41 12.07 -21.19
CA ILE A 57 10.66 12.66 -20.07
C ILE A 57 9.66 13.70 -20.60
N ASN A 58 10.07 14.58 -21.51
CA ASN A 58 9.21 15.63 -22.09
C ASN A 58 8.02 15.03 -22.85
N SER A 59 8.21 13.86 -23.50
CA SER A 59 7.13 13.18 -24.22
C SER A 59 5.98 12.69 -23.34
N LEU A 60 6.16 12.68 -22.00
CA LEU A 60 5.10 12.36 -21.04
C LEU A 60 4.17 13.55 -20.70
N ASN A 61 4.48 14.77 -21.17
CA ASN A 61 3.71 16.00 -20.92
C ASN A 61 3.46 16.27 -19.42
N LEU A 62 4.45 15.95 -18.57
CA LEU A 62 4.38 16.18 -17.12
C LEU A 62 4.97 17.52 -16.70
N ASP A 63 5.12 18.47 -17.62
CA ASP A 63 5.74 19.81 -17.43
C ASP A 63 7.13 19.66 -16.77
N SER A 64 8.00 18.93 -17.46
CA SER A 64 9.36 18.65 -17.01
C SER A 64 10.36 19.68 -17.51
N SER A 65 11.33 20.01 -16.67
CA SER A 65 12.48 20.86 -17.00
C SER A 65 13.76 20.29 -16.43
N LEU A 66 14.85 20.32 -17.20
CA LEU A 66 16.18 19.98 -16.71
C LEU A 66 16.71 21.16 -15.90
N GLU A 67 16.94 20.98 -14.59
CA GLU A 67 17.50 22.04 -13.73
C GLU A 67 19.02 22.09 -13.81
N LYS A 68 19.68 20.93 -13.78
CA LYS A 68 21.13 20.84 -13.70
C LYS A 68 21.65 19.49 -14.18
N THR A 69 22.82 19.49 -14.81
CA THR A 69 23.63 18.28 -15.01
C THR A 69 25.01 18.52 -14.43
N GLU A 70 25.48 17.61 -13.58
CA GLU A 70 26.77 17.68 -12.94
C GLU A 70 27.50 16.33 -13.01
N ILE A 71 28.82 16.40 -13.04
CA ILE A 71 29.65 15.21 -12.92
C ILE A 71 29.72 14.84 -11.46
N THR A 72 29.29 13.64 -11.11
CA THR A 72 29.33 13.15 -9.74
C THR A 72 30.25 11.93 -9.61
N SER A 73 31.00 11.89 -8.52
CA SER A 73 31.71 10.72 -8.04
C SER A 73 30.95 10.01 -6.92
N GLU A 74 29.71 10.44 -6.64
CA GLU A 74 28.86 9.71 -5.69
C GLU A 74 28.79 8.25 -6.15
N SER A 75 29.27 7.35 -5.28
CA SER A 75 29.03 5.93 -5.48
C SER A 75 27.51 5.74 -5.54
N ILE A 76 27.03 5.11 -6.61
CA ILE A 76 25.67 4.62 -6.67
C ILE A 76 25.51 3.81 -5.38
N LYS A 77 24.77 4.35 -4.40
CA LYS A 77 24.22 3.52 -3.35
C LYS A 77 23.27 2.61 -4.12
N GLN A 78 23.74 1.42 -4.50
CA GLN A 78 22.83 0.34 -4.79
C GLN A 78 21.87 0.36 -3.61
N SER A 79 20.64 0.83 -3.85
CA SER A 79 19.56 0.62 -2.92
C SER A 79 19.70 -0.85 -2.57
N ASP A 80 19.77 -1.15 -1.30
CA ASP A 80 20.04 -2.50 -0.83
C ASP A 80 18.80 -3.32 -1.16
N ASP A 81 18.60 -3.63 -2.47
CA ASP A 81 17.42 -4.31 -3.03
C ASP A 81 17.16 -5.60 -2.25
N THR A 82 18.24 -6.24 -1.79
CA THR A 82 18.16 -7.44 -0.96
C THR A 82 17.55 -7.13 0.42
N GLN A 83 17.94 -6.00 1.01
CA GLN A 83 17.44 -5.59 2.33
C GLN A 83 15.98 -5.12 2.23
N GLN A 84 15.64 -4.36 1.20
CA GLN A 84 14.27 -3.93 0.95
C GLN A 84 13.35 -5.13 0.66
N ARG A 85 13.79 -6.08 -0.17
CA ARG A 85 13.04 -7.32 -0.43
C ARG A 85 12.82 -8.12 0.86
N LYS A 86 13.84 -8.26 1.69
CA LYS A 86 13.71 -8.96 2.98
C LYS A 86 12.67 -8.27 3.87
N LEU A 87 12.69 -6.97 3.94
CA LEU A 87 11.75 -6.16 4.70
C LEU A 87 10.31 -6.34 4.20
N LEU A 88 10.09 -6.22 2.88
CA LEU A 88 8.77 -6.42 2.28
C LEU A 88 8.24 -7.84 2.53
N TRP A 89 9.09 -8.87 2.50
CA TRP A 89 8.71 -10.24 2.87
C TRP A 89 8.28 -10.36 4.33
N GLN A 90 8.97 -9.66 5.24
CA GLN A 90 8.60 -9.63 6.65
C GLN A 90 7.24 -8.97 6.87
N VAL A 91 7.03 -7.78 6.27
CA VAL A 91 5.76 -7.05 6.37
C VAL A 91 4.62 -7.85 5.73
N LEU A 92 4.83 -8.44 4.54
CA LEU A 92 3.87 -9.33 3.89
C LEU A 92 3.50 -10.52 4.79
N GLY A 93 4.50 -11.16 5.40
CA GLY A 93 4.26 -12.30 6.29
C GLY A 93 3.45 -11.94 7.53
N ILE A 94 3.71 -10.79 8.13
CA ILE A 94 2.96 -10.29 9.29
C ILE A 94 1.51 -9.99 8.89
N ASN A 95 1.29 -9.26 7.80
CA ASN A 95 -0.07 -8.93 7.32
C ASN A 95 -0.86 -10.18 6.94
N ALA A 96 -0.25 -11.12 6.21
CA ALA A 96 -0.91 -12.38 5.84
C ALA A 96 -1.27 -13.24 7.07
N PHE A 97 -0.42 -13.24 8.10
CA PHE A 97 -0.69 -13.92 9.35
C PHE A 97 -1.88 -13.30 10.09
N PHE A 98 -1.89 -11.98 10.25
CA PHE A 98 -2.99 -11.28 10.94
C PHE A 98 -4.28 -11.33 10.13
N PHE A 99 -4.22 -11.25 8.80
CA PHE A 99 -5.39 -11.52 7.96
C PHE A 99 -6.04 -12.86 8.32
N ALA A 100 -5.28 -13.96 8.37
CA ALA A 100 -5.82 -15.26 8.69
C ALA A 100 -6.35 -15.32 10.13
N LEU A 101 -5.60 -14.78 11.09
CA LEU A 101 -5.98 -14.76 12.51
C LEU A 101 -7.28 -13.97 12.73
N GLU A 102 -7.37 -12.76 12.22
CA GLU A 102 -8.54 -11.89 12.39
C GLU A 102 -9.76 -12.40 11.62
N MET A 103 -9.57 -12.95 10.43
CA MET A 103 -10.67 -13.54 9.67
C MET A 103 -11.31 -14.69 10.46
N VAL A 104 -10.52 -15.63 10.95
CA VAL A 104 -11.03 -16.76 11.74
C VAL A 104 -11.65 -16.30 13.05
N THR A 105 -10.96 -15.48 13.80
CA THR A 105 -11.45 -14.99 15.11
C THR A 105 -12.65 -14.06 14.96
N GLY A 106 -12.71 -13.26 13.90
CA GLY A 106 -13.84 -12.39 13.57
C GLY A 106 -15.13 -13.19 13.31
N PHE A 107 -15.03 -14.27 12.55
CA PHE A 107 -16.18 -15.19 12.35
C PHE A 107 -16.59 -15.88 13.65
N VAL A 108 -15.64 -16.42 14.40
CA VAL A 108 -15.91 -17.16 15.66
C VAL A 108 -16.50 -16.23 16.73
N SER A 109 -16.04 -14.99 16.81
CA SER A 109 -16.50 -13.99 17.78
C SER A 109 -17.72 -13.18 17.32
N ASN A 110 -18.25 -13.44 16.12
CA ASN A 110 -19.31 -12.66 15.49
C ASN A 110 -18.99 -11.16 15.31
N SER A 111 -17.70 -10.77 15.23
CA SER A 111 -17.27 -9.38 15.04
C SER A 111 -17.10 -9.05 13.57
N MET A 112 -17.87 -8.07 13.09
CA MET A 112 -17.71 -7.53 11.73
C MET A 112 -16.55 -6.53 11.64
N GLY A 113 -16.18 -5.90 12.74
CA GLY A 113 -14.99 -5.06 12.83
C GLY A 113 -13.73 -5.85 12.54
N LEU A 114 -13.54 -7.03 13.19
CA LEU A 114 -12.40 -7.92 12.93
C LEU A 114 -12.42 -8.49 11.51
N VAL A 115 -13.57 -8.89 10.99
CA VAL A 115 -13.67 -9.39 9.60
C VAL A 115 -13.30 -8.29 8.61
N ALA A 116 -13.75 -7.06 8.83
CA ALA A 116 -13.44 -5.94 7.94
C ALA A 116 -11.94 -5.57 8.00
N ASP A 117 -11.35 -5.55 9.20
CA ASP A 117 -9.92 -5.31 9.43
C ASP A 117 -9.05 -6.37 8.75
N SER A 118 -9.43 -7.66 8.86
CA SER A 118 -8.74 -8.74 8.16
C SER A 118 -8.72 -8.55 6.64
N LEU A 119 -9.78 -8.03 6.04
CA LEU A 119 -9.82 -7.77 4.60
C LEU A 119 -8.93 -6.59 4.20
N ASP A 120 -8.73 -5.61 5.07
CA ASP A 120 -7.74 -4.54 4.85
C ASP A 120 -6.32 -5.10 4.84
N MET A 121 -5.99 -5.97 5.81
CA MET A 121 -4.70 -6.68 5.84
C MET A 121 -4.47 -7.59 4.63
N LEU A 122 -5.52 -8.20 4.09
CA LEU A 122 -5.44 -8.94 2.83
C LEU A 122 -5.08 -8.00 1.67
N ALA A 123 -5.71 -6.82 1.60
CA ALA A 123 -5.41 -5.81 0.60
C ALA A 123 -3.94 -5.41 0.63
N ASP A 124 -3.44 -5.11 1.82
CA ASP A 124 -2.05 -4.74 2.04
C ASP A 124 -1.08 -5.86 1.67
N SER A 125 -1.39 -7.10 2.05
CA SER A 125 -0.61 -8.28 1.65
C SER A 125 -0.49 -8.39 0.13
N ILE A 126 -1.56 -8.10 -0.61
CA ILE A 126 -1.55 -8.10 -2.08
C ILE A 126 -0.66 -6.98 -2.60
N VAL A 127 -0.73 -5.77 -2.03
CA VAL A 127 0.12 -4.63 -2.43
C VAL A 127 1.59 -4.95 -2.17
N TYR A 128 1.93 -5.53 -1.03
CA TYR A 128 3.32 -5.92 -0.72
C TYR A 128 3.81 -7.04 -1.64
N ALA A 129 2.98 -8.04 -1.93
CA ALA A 129 3.31 -9.07 -2.90
C ALA A 129 3.56 -8.48 -4.29
N LEU A 130 2.71 -7.55 -4.75
CA LEU A 130 2.91 -6.84 -6.02
C LEU A 130 4.20 -6.02 -6.03
N ALA A 131 4.53 -5.33 -4.93
CA ALA A 131 5.78 -4.60 -4.78
C ALA A 131 7.01 -5.54 -4.89
N LEU A 132 6.96 -6.73 -4.25
CA LEU A 132 8.00 -7.75 -4.35
C LEU A 132 8.15 -8.30 -5.79
N PHE A 133 7.04 -8.54 -6.49
CA PHE A 133 7.05 -8.97 -7.89
C PHE A 133 7.42 -7.84 -8.86
N ALA A 134 7.29 -6.56 -8.43
CA ALA A 134 7.70 -5.41 -9.24
C ALA A 134 9.21 -5.39 -9.49
N VAL A 135 9.99 -5.91 -8.60
CA VAL A 135 11.43 -6.08 -8.76
C VAL A 135 11.69 -7.25 -9.72
N GLY A 136 11.75 -6.97 -11.04
CA GLY A 136 12.21 -7.94 -12.06
C GLY A 136 11.15 -8.67 -12.91
N GLY A 137 9.86 -8.30 -12.85
CA GLY A 137 8.80 -8.99 -13.62
C GLY A 137 8.16 -8.18 -14.75
N ALA A 138 7.60 -8.85 -15.79
CA ALA A 138 6.89 -8.22 -16.89
C ALA A 138 5.65 -7.44 -16.42
N ILE A 139 5.51 -6.19 -16.87
CA ILE A 139 4.48 -5.22 -16.45
C ILE A 139 3.07 -5.74 -16.69
N THR A 140 2.82 -6.38 -17.83
CA THR A 140 1.49 -6.91 -18.18
C THR A 140 0.99 -7.95 -17.16
N ARG A 141 1.89 -8.78 -16.64
CA ARG A 141 1.56 -9.79 -15.64
C ARG A 141 1.21 -9.16 -14.29
N LYS A 142 1.89 -8.07 -13.93
CA LYS A 142 1.63 -7.31 -12.70
C LYS A 142 0.26 -6.63 -12.73
N ASN A 143 -0.07 -5.98 -13.84
CA ASN A 143 -1.36 -5.33 -14.02
C ASN A 143 -2.52 -6.33 -13.95
N ASN A 144 -2.37 -7.53 -14.54
CA ASN A 144 -3.40 -8.57 -14.48
C ASN A 144 -3.60 -9.09 -13.03
N ILE A 145 -2.51 -9.30 -12.29
CA ILE A 145 -2.58 -9.73 -10.89
C ILE A 145 -3.24 -8.63 -10.04
N ALA A 146 -2.81 -7.37 -10.19
CA ALA A 146 -3.41 -6.23 -9.48
C ALA A 146 -4.91 -6.11 -9.78
N LYS A 147 -5.30 -6.29 -11.05
CA LYS A 147 -6.69 -6.23 -11.49
C LYS A 147 -7.54 -7.34 -10.87
N MET A 148 -7.06 -8.59 -10.90
CA MET A 148 -7.75 -9.73 -10.26
C MET A 148 -7.88 -9.50 -8.75
N SER A 149 -6.83 -9.04 -8.10
CA SER A 149 -6.83 -8.75 -6.67
C SER A 149 -7.81 -7.64 -6.30
N GLY A 150 -7.83 -6.56 -7.09
CA GLY A 150 -8.79 -5.46 -6.90
C GLY A 150 -10.25 -5.90 -7.05
N TYR A 151 -10.58 -6.74 -8.05
CA TYR A 151 -11.93 -7.28 -8.18
C TYR A 151 -12.29 -8.23 -7.04
N PHE A 152 -11.38 -9.10 -6.64
CA PHE A 152 -11.59 -10.02 -5.52
C PHE A 152 -11.84 -9.26 -4.21
N GLN A 153 -11.02 -8.26 -3.91
CA GLN A 153 -11.18 -7.42 -2.75
C GLN A 153 -12.49 -6.62 -2.76
N LEU A 154 -12.86 -6.05 -3.93
CA LEU A 154 -14.13 -5.34 -4.07
C LEU A 154 -15.31 -6.26 -3.83
N LEU A 155 -15.28 -7.49 -4.37
CA LEU A 155 -16.31 -8.51 -4.13
C LEU A 155 -16.42 -8.81 -2.63
N LEU A 156 -15.30 -9.05 -1.93
CA LEU A 156 -15.31 -9.34 -0.50
C LEU A 156 -15.83 -8.14 0.32
N ALA A 157 -15.45 -6.91 -0.04
CA ALA A 157 -15.96 -5.70 0.62
C ALA A 157 -17.48 -5.55 0.45
N ILE A 158 -18.02 -5.83 -0.74
CA ILE A 158 -19.47 -5.80 -1.00
C ILE A 158 -20.20 -6.89 -0.19
N LEU A 159 -19.69 -8.13 -0.20
CA LEU A 159 -20.27 -9.23 0.57
C LEU A 159 -20.24 -8.95 2.07
N GLY A 160 -19.11 -8.41 2.57
CA GLY A 160 -18.99 -7.99 3.96
C GLY A 160 -19.97 -6.88 4.33
N PHE A 161 -20.14 -5.88 3.46
CA PHE A 161 -21.09 -4.80 3.68
C PHE A 161 -22.55 -5.32 3.72
N ILE A 162 -22.92 -6.24 2.82
CA ILE A 162 -24.23 -6.89 2.84
C ILE A 162 -24.43 -7.67 4.14
N GLU A 163 -23.42 -8.39 4.62
CA GLU A 163 -23.48 -9.14 5.88
C GLU A 163 -23.66 -8.19 7.09
N VAL A 164 -22.97 -7.04 7.10
CA VAL A 164 -23.18 -6.02 8.14
C VAL A 164 -24.63 -5.53 8.14
N LEU A 165 -25.20 -5.23 6.96
CA LEU A 165 -26.60 -4.82 6.86
C LEU A 165 -27.54 -5.90 7.36
N ARG A 166 -27.31 -7.16 7.00
CA ARG A 166 -28.08 -8.32 7.48
C ARG A 166 -28.05 -8.40 9.01
N ARG A 167 -26.88 -8.25 9.62
CA ARG A 167 -26.71 -8.25 11.08
C ARG A 167 -27.36 -7.05 11.75
N PHE A 168 -27.36 -5.90 11.10
CA PHE A 168 -28.02 -4.70 11.60
C PHE A 168 -29.54 -4.92 11.76
N LEU A 169 -30.16 -5.65 10.84
CA LEU A 169 -31.58 -5.99 10.84
C LEU A 169 -32.01 -7.02 11.92
N GLY A 170 -31.11 -7.44 12.80
CA GLY A 170 -31.46 -8.27 13.95
C GLY A 170 -30.99 -9.75 13.87
N PHE A 171 -30.29 -10.14 12.84
CA PHE A 171 -29.89 -11.53 12.60
C PHE A 171 -28.52 -11.92 13.19
N ALA A 172 -28.03 -11.22 14.23
CA ALA A 172 -26.74 -11.51 14.82
C ALA A 172 -26.74 -11.32 16.35
N GLU A 173 -25.91 -12.12 17.00
CA GLU A 173 -25.62 -12.00 18.41
C GLU A 173 -24.66 -10.83 18.69
N VAL A 174 -24.54 -10.46 19.98
CA VAL A 174 -23.55 -9.48 20.42
C VAL A 174 -22.16 -10.09 20.28
N PRO A 175 -21.19 -9.42 19.64
CA PRO A 175 -19.86 -9.97 19.45
C PRO A 175 -19.09 -10.13 20.76
N ALA A 176 -18.17 -11.10 20.80
CA ALA A 176 -17.31 -11.33 21.96
C ALA A 176 -16.27 -10.20 22.08
N PHE A 177 -16.56 -9.20 22.88
CA PHE A 177 -15.72 -8.01 23.03
C PHE A 177 -14.27 -8.30 23.47
N GLN A 178 -14.06 -9.38 24.28
CA GLN A 178 -12.72 -9.78 24.70
C GLN A 178 -11.87 -10.16 23.48
N THR A 179 -12.44 -10.95 22.56
CA THR A 179 -11.75 -11.35 21.32
C THR A 179 -11.44 -10.14 20.46
N MET A 180 -12.41 -9.21 20.29
CA MET A 180 -12.18 -7.97 19.56
C MET A 180 -10.97 -7.22 20.11
N ILE A 181 -10.95 -6.95 21.42
CA ILE A 181 -9.90 -6.15 22.05
C ILE A 181 -8.54 -6.86 21.99
N ILE A 182 -8.49 -8.15 22.34
CA ILE A 182 -7.23 -8.90 22.38
C ILE A 182 -6.62 -9.05 20.99
N ILE A 183 -7.41 -9.46 20.03
CA ILE A 183 -6.92 -9.71 18.65
C ILE A 183 -6.50 -8.40 17.99
N SER A 184 -7.31 -7.34 18.07
CA SER A 184 -6.92 -6.04 17.51
C SER A 184 -5.75 -5.39 18.24
N LEU A 185 -5.55 -5.66 19.54
CA LEU A 185 -4.34 -5.23 20.24
C LEU A 185 -3.08 -5.95 19.71
N LEU A 186 -3.18 -7.25 19.47
CA LEU A 186 -2.08 -8.02 18.86
C LEU A 186 -1.77 -7.53 17.44
N ALA A 187 -2.80 -7.29 16.63
CA ALA A 187 -2.66 -6.74 15.28
C ALA A 187 -2.06 -5.32 15.31
N LEU A 188 -2.50 -4.47 16.22
CA LEU A 188 -1.93 -3.14 16.44
C LEU A 188 -0.42 -3.20 16.72
N VAL A 189 0.01 -4.13 17.57
CA VAL A 189 1.45 -4.35 17.84
C VAL A 189 2.17 -4.81 16.58
N GLY A 190 1.58 -5.76 15.83
CA GLY A 190 2.12 -6.23 14.54
C GLY A 190 2.29 -5.10 13.53
N ASN A 191 1.27 -4.27 13.36
CA ASN A 191 1.29 -3.11 12.46
C ASN A 191 2.26 -2.02 12.92
N ALA A 192 2.36 -1.78 14.23
CA ALA A 192 3.36 -0.86 14.78
C ALA A 192 4.79 -1.35 14.50
N ILE A 193 5.05 -2.65 14.59
CA ILE A 193 6.34 -3.26 14.20
C ILE A 193 6.59 -3.09 12.70
N CYS A 194 5.60 -3.36 11.85
CA CYS A 194 5.69 -3.16 10.40
C CYS A 194 6.03 -1.71 10.07
N LEU A 195 5.30 -0.76 10.65
CA LEU A 195 5.52 0.67 10.46
C LEU A 195 6.93 1.09 10.89
N TYR A 196 7.38 0.63 12.05
CA TYR A 196 8.74 0.89 12.52
C TYR A 196 9.81 0.33 11.57
N LEU A 197 9.63 -0.90 11.09
CA LEU A 197 10.56 -1.52 10.12
C LEU A 197 10.61 -0.74 8.82
N LEU A 198 9.45 -0.32 8.29
CA LEU A 198 9.36 0.49 7.07
C LEU A 198 10.03 1.86 7.25
N GLN A 199 9.78 2.54 8.36
CA GLN A 199 10.41 3.84 8.67
C GLN A 199 11.92 3.72 8.84
N LYS A 200 12.40 2.66 9.48
CA LYS A 200 13.84 2.41 9.68
C LYS A 200 14.60 2.20 8.38
N SER A 201 13.93 1.73 7.33
CA SER A 201 14.55 1.56 6.01
C SER A 201 15.04 2.88 5.40
N LYS A 202 14.48 4.03 5.84
CA LYS A 202 14.72 5.37 5.30
C LYS A 202 14.63 5.45 3.77
N SER A 203 13.94 4.49 3.17
CA SER A 203 13.76 4.45 1.72
C SER A 203 12.84 5.57 1.28
N LYS A 204 13.27 6.31 0.26
CA LYS A 204 12.45 7.34 -0.41
C LYS A 204 11.68 6.79 -1.61
N GLU A 205 11.75 5.48 -1.85
CA GLU A 205 11.06 4.87 -2.98
C GLU A 205 9.54 4.89 -2.77
N ALA A 206 8.80 5.18 -3.85
CA ALA A 206 7.36 5.40 -3.78
C ALA A 206 6.59 4.20 -3.21
N HIS A 207 7.00 2.96 -3.55
CA HIS A 207 6.36 1.76 -3.01
C HIS A 207 6.57 1.62 -1.50
N MET A 208 7.72 2.04 -0.96
CA MET A 208 7.99 2.03 0.47
C MET A 208 7.20 3.13 1.20
N GLN A 209 7.07 4.31 0.59
CA GLN A 209 6.25 5.40 1.10
C GLN A 209 4.75 5.03 1.12
N ALA A 210 4.27 4.41 0.04
CA ALA A 210 2.91 3.87 -0.02
C ALA A 210 2.68 2.82 1.08
N SER A 211 3.61 1.90 1.28
CA SER A 211 3.56 0.89 2.34
C SER A 211 3.43 1.52 3.73
N MET A 212 4.20 2.58 4.02
CA MET A 212 4.09 3.29 5.30
C MET A 212 2.71 3.93 5.51
N ILE A 213 2.10 4.49 4.45
CA ILE A 213 0.77 5.10 4.53
C ILE A 213 -0.28 4.02 4.81
N PHE A 214 -0.24 2.87 4.13
CA PHE A 214 -1.17 1.76 4.34
C PHE A 214 -1.06 1.22 5.77
N THR A 215 0.12 0.84 6.22
CA THR A 215 0.34 0.34 7.59
C THR A 215 -0.04 1.38 8.66
N SER A 216 0.09 2.68 8.37
CA SER A 216 -0.40 3.74 9.27
C SER A 216 -1.92 3.75 9.37
N ASN A 217 -2.64 3.44 8.28
CA ASN A 217 -4.09 3.32 8.30
C ASN A 217 -4.55 2.10 9.11
N ASP A 218 -3.87 0.95 9.00
CA ASP A 218 -4.16 -0.26 9.78
C ASP A 218 -4.09 0.00 11.27
N VAL A 219 -3.10 0.78 11.72
CA VAL A 219 -3.00 1.22 13.13
C VAL A 219 -4.27 1.96 13.57
N ILE A 220 -4.82 2.83 12.73
CA ILE A 220 -6.05 3.58 13.02
C ILE A 220 -7.25 2.63 13.05
N VAL A 221 -7.33 1.70 12.12
CA VAL A 221 -8.42 0.71 12.06
C VAL A 221 -8.41 -0.18 13.29
N ASN A 222 -7.25 -0.73 13.66
CA ASN A 222 -7.13 -1.56 14.87
C ASN A 222 -7.55 -0.81 16.14
N VAL A 223 -7.14 0.45 16.29
CA VAL A 223 -7.62 1.30 17.40
C VAL A 223 -9.14 1.45 17.36
N GLY A 224 -9.71 1.63 16.19
CA GLY A 224 -11.16 1.70 15.98
C GLY A 224 -11.88 0.43 16.45
N VAL A 225 -11.36 -0.75 16.09
CA VAL A 225 -11.94 -2.05 16.54
C VAL A 225 -11.81 -2.24 18.05
N ILE A 226 -10.69 -1.82 18.65
CA ILE A 226 -10.51 -1.85 20.12
C ILE A 226 -11.56 -0.96 20.79
N VAL A 227 -11.74 0.28 20.32
CA VAL A 227 -12.74 1.21 20.85
C VAL A 227 -14.14 0.63 20.68
N ALA A 228 -14.45 0.03 19.53
CA ALA A 228 -15.74 -0.65 19.33
C ALA A 228 -15.94 -1.80 20.33
N GLY A 229 -14.91 -2.62 20.58
CA GLY A 229 -14.95 -3.68 21.58
C GLY A 229 -15.23 -3.17 23.00
N VAL A 230 -14.59 -2.08 23.39
CA VAL A 230 -14.85 -1.40 24.69
C VAL A 230 -16.30 -0.89 24.75
N LEU A 231 -16.80 -0.29 23.67
CA LEU A 231 -18.20 0.17 23.62
C LEU A 231 -19.20 -0.99 23.62
N VAL A 232 -18.89 -2.12 22.97
CA VAL A 232 -19.69 -3.36 23.05
C VAL A 232 -19.80 -3.84 24.48
N TYR A 233 -18.69 -3.83 25.24
CA TYR A 233 -18.69 -4.18 26.65
C TYR A 233 -19.62 -3.32 27.50
N PHE A 234 -19.57 -1.99 27.34
CA PHE A 234 -20.41 -1.08 28.14
C PHE A 234 -21.86 -1.05 27.70
N THR A 235 -22.13 -1.20 26.41
CA THR A 235 -23.50 -1.08 25.87
C THR A 235 -24.22 -2.41 25.75
N ASN A 236 -23.49 -3.53 25.86
CA ASN A 236 -23.97 -4.88 25.58
C ASN A 236 -24.74 -4.94 24.22
N SER A 237 -24.23 -4.23 23.23
CA SER A 237 -24.85 -4.05 21.92
C SER A 237 -23.87 -4.36 20.80
N LYS A 238 -24.36 -4.93 19.70
CA LYS A 238 -23.58 -5.17 18.47
C LYS A 238 -23.34 -3.91 17.65
N ILE A 239 -24.03 -2.81 17.92
CA ILE A 239 -24.01 -1.60 17.09
C ILE A 239 -22.61 -1.01 16.93
N PRO A 240 -21.79 -0.86 17.99
CA PRO A 240 -20.44 -0.30 17.82
C PRO A 240 -19.55 -1.11 16.86
N ASP A 241 -19.61 -2.45 16.94
CA ASP A 241 -18.88 -3.34 16.03
C ASP A 241 -19.37 -3.22 14.58
N LEU A 242 -20.67 -3.17 14.38
CA LEU A 242 -21.26 -3.00 13.04
C LEU A 242 -20.89 -1.64 12.44
N VAL A 243 -20.87 -0.57 13.23
CA VAL A 243 -20.50 0.78 12.76
C VAL A 243 -19.04 0.80 12.32
N ILE A 244 -18.11 0.26 13.11
CA ILE A 244 -16.70 0.21 12.72
C ILE A 244 -16.52 -0.70 11.49
N GLY A 245 -17.22 -1.83 11.42
CA GLY A 245 -17.21 -2.71 10.24
C GLY A 245 -17.62 -1.97 8.97
N ILE A 246 -18.71 -1.17 9.01
CA ILE A 246 -19.13 -0.35 7.87
C ILE A 246 -18.02 0.62 7.44
N LEU A 247 -17.41 1.32 8.39
CA LEU A 247 -16.36 2.30 8.09
C LEU A 247 -15.16 1.63 7.43
N VAL A 248 -14.72 0.49 7.96
CA VAL A 248 -13.57 -0.25 7.42
C VAL A 248 -13.91 -0.83 6.05
N PHE A 249 -15.08 -1.46 5.83
CA PHE A 249 -15.49 -1.93 4.51
C PHE A 249 -15.56 -0.81 3.47
N ALA A 250 -15.97 0.40 3.87
CA ALA A 250 -15.95 1.55 2.97
C ALA A 250 -14.51 1.95 2.57
N VAL A 251 -13.55 1.88 3.51
CA VAL A 251 -12.13 2.14 3.26
C VAL A 251 -11.56 1.07 2.32
N VAL A 252 -11.79 -0.21 2.63
CA VAL A 252 -11.37 -1.36 1.80
C VAL A 252 -11.92 -1.26 0.38
N GLY A 253 -13.21 -0.93 0.24
CA GLY A 253 -13.85 -0.75 -1.05
C GLY A 253 -13.23 0.39 -1.87
N LYS A 254 -12.91 1.53 -1.24
CA LYS A 254 -12.18 2.64 -1.89
C LYS A 254 -10.78 2.20 -2.32
N GLY A 255 -10.06 1.44 -1.50
CA GLY A 255 -8.76 0.87 -1.83
C GLY A 255 -8.82 -0.03 -3.06
N ALA A 256 -9.80 -0.96 -3.09
CA ALA A 256 -10.03 -1.85 -4.22
C ALA A 256 -10.31 -1.09 -5.53
N LEU A 257 -11.17 -0.07 -5.49
CA LEU A 257 -11.46 0.79 -6.65
C LEU A 257 -10.21 1.54 -7.13
N ARG A 258 -9.36 2.00 -6.22
CA ARG A 258 -8.09 2.65 -6.56
C ARG A 258 -7.14 1.68 -7.26
N ILE A 259 -6.98 0.45 -6.75
CA ILE A 259 -6.17 -0.59 -7.37
C ILE A 259 -6.68 -0.90 -8.80
N LEU A 260 -8.00 -1.02 -8.98
CA LEU A 260 -8.61 -1.26 -10.28
C LEU A 260 -8.38 -0.09 -11.26
N LYS A 261 -8.47 1.15 -10.80
CA LYS A 261 -8.17 2.33 -11.61
C LYS A 261 -6.72 2.31 -12.10
N LEU A 262 -5.76 2.13 -11.18
CA LEU A 262 -4.34 2.06 -11.51
C LEU A 262 -4.00 0.91 -12.47
N SER A 263 -4.67 -0.24 -12.35
CA SER A 263 -4.45 -1.40 -13.22
C SER A 263 -5.04 -1.25 -14.63
N ASN A 264 -5.95 -0.31 -14.84
CA ASN A 264 -6.59 -0.03 -16.14
C ASN A 264 -5.95 1.15 -16.90
N GLU A 265 -5.18 2.00 -16.22
CA GLU A 265 -4.39 3.05 -16.86
C GLU A 265 -3.21 2.38 -17.61
N LYS A 266 -3.35 2.29 -18.97
CA LYS A 266 -2.35 1.76 -19.90
C LYS A 266 -1.28 2.79 -20.24
#